data_1f95a7e9d11c3064dc4c9a46950ba726
#
_entry.id   1f95a7e9d11c3064dc4c9a46950ba726
#
_cell.length_a   1.000
_cell.length_b   1.000
_cell.length_c   1.000
_cell.angle_alpha   90.00
_cell.angle_beta   90.00
_cell.angle_gamma   90.00
#
_symmetry.space_group_name_H-M   'P 1'
#
loop_
_entity.id
_entity.type
_entity.pdbx_description
1 polymer ?
#
loop_
_entity_poly.entity_id
_entity_poly.type
_entity_poly.pdbx_seq_one_letter_code
_entity_poly.pdbx_strand_id
1 'polypeptide(L)'
;MTHLIPKLLLLMLSAMVALPGHAGDELAGYWQHESDPVWIEMQPEAGQGVMIRNDIRSDRLGFLVVTDLEASDDPNEWSAQVFAARLGEYRKAEIALSADDRMVFTLKVGFMRRSVEWRRVLEVPTAPNDA
;
A
#
# COMPACT_ATOMS: atom_id res chain seq x y z
N MET A 1 -11.37 5.04 -61.45
CA MET A 1 -11.35 4.88 -61.02
C MET A 1 -11.08 4.94 -60.02
N THR A 2 -11.05 4.88 -59.39
CA THR A 2 -10.90 4.83 -58.72
C THR A 2 -10.74 4.81 -57.55
N HIS A 3 -10.68 4.73 -56.98
CA HIS A 3 -10.55 4.65 -56.03
C HIS A 3 -10.23 4.60 -54.95
N LEU A 4 -10.15 4.43 -54.38
CA LEU A 4 -9.97 4.32 -53.55
C LEU A 4 -9.76 4.32 -52.43
N ILE A 5 -9.67 4.23 -51.92
CA ILE A 5 -9.56 4.16 -50.98
C ILE A 5 -9.38 4.01 -49.98
N PRO A 6 -9.22 3.98 -49.67
CA PRO A 6 -9.08 3.80 -48.69
C PRO A 6 -8.80 3.75 -47.72
N LYS A 7 -8.72 3.70 -47.44
CA LYS A 7 -8.42 3.53 -46.63
C LYS A 7 -8.29 3.79 -45.64
N LEU A 8 -8.38 3.82 -45.36
CA LEU A 8 -8.31 3.98 -44.49
C LEU A 8 -8.22 3.82 -43.48
N LEU A 9 -8.29 3.72 -43.33
CA LEU A 9 -8.27 3.50 -42.44
C LEU A 9 -7.92 3.41 -41.45
N LEU A 10 -7.73 3.28 -41.35
CA LEU A 10 -7.37 2.98 -40.57
C LEU A 10 -7.21 3.10 -39.54
N LEU A 11 -7.09 3.37 -39.15
CA LEU A 11 -6.75 3.49 -38.30
C LEU A 11 -6.90 3.45 -37.21
N MET A 12 -7.30 3.04 -36.75
CA MET A 12 -7.48 2.90 -35.82
C MET A 12 -6.77 2.63 -35.01
N LEU A 13 -6.34 2.73 -34.66
CA LEU A 13 -5.55 2.67 -33.93
C LEU A 13 -5.89 2.83 -32.70
N SER A 14 -6.26 2.25 -32.26
CA SER A 14 -6.51 2.26 -31.18
C SER A 14 -5.63 2.28 -30.34
N ALA A 15 -5.38 2.98 -29.96
CA ALA A 15 -4.53 3.13 -29.06
C ALA A 15 -4.94 2.61 -27.84
N MET A 16 -4.60 1.73 -27.55
CA MET A 16 -4.81 1.25 -26.51
C MET A 16 -4.05 1.74 -25.59
N VAL A 17 -4.37 2.41 -24.85
CA VAL A 17 -3.67 2.94 -23.91
C VAL A 17 -3.71 2.06 -22.85
N ALA A 18 -2.67 1.49 -22.59
CA ALA A 18 -2.53 0.78 -21.45
C ALA A 18 -2.65 1.71 -20.35
N LEU A 19 -3.59 1.59 -19.57
CA LEU A 19 -3.64 2.39 -18.43
C LEU A 19 -2.58 1.91 -17.54
N PRO A 20 -1.66 2.74 -17.19
CA PRO A 20 -0.72 2.36 -16.17
C PRO A 20 -1.53 2.10 -14.94
N GLY A 21 -1.22 1.11 -14.19
CA GLY A 21 -1.82 0.92 -12.90
C GLY A 21 -1.59 2.17 -12.10
N HIS A 22 -2.49 2.47 -11.20
CA HIS A 22 -2.29 3.59 -10.30
C HIS A 22 -1.04 3.32 -9.47
N ALA A 23 -0.31 4.37 -9.15
CA ALA A 23 0.94 4.22 -8.44
C ALA A 23 0.81 3.49 -7.10
N GLY A 24 -0.37 3.45 -6.53
CA GLY A 24 -0.57 2.77 -5.26
C GLY A 24 -1.01 1.34 -5.36
N ASP A 25 -1.31 0.83 -6.56
CA ASP A 25 -1.87 -0.51 -6.70
C ASP A 25 -0.95 -1.58 -6.15
N GLU A 26 0.34 -1.38 -6.23
CA GLU A 26 1.28 -2.36 -5.72
C GLU A 26 1.22 -2.49 -4.21
N LEU A 27 0.76 -1.45 -3.51
CA LEU A 27 0.63 -1.53 -2.06
C LEU A 27 -0.65 -2.21 -1.63
N ALA A 28 -1.64 -2.30 -2.49
CA ALA A 28 -2.95 -2.83 -2.11
C ALA A 28 -2.83 -4.27 -1.62
N GLY A 29 -3.56 -4.59 -0.58
CA GLY A 29 -3.62 -5.95 -0.07
C GLY A 29 -3.25 -6.06 1.38
N TYR A 30 -3.00 -7.29 1.81
CA TYR A 30 -2.76 -7.60 3.21
C TYR A 30 -1.27 -7.75 3.49
N TRP A 31 -0.87 -7.24 4.65
CA TRP A 31 0.52 -7.26 5.06
C TRP A 31 0.63 -7.68 6.51
N GLN A 32 1.59 -8.52 6.80
CA GLN A 32 1.85 -8.98 8.16
C GLN A 32 3.12 -8.33 8.68
N HIS A 33 3.07 -7.84 9.91
CA HIS A 33 4.26 -7.30 10.57
C HIS A 33 5.33 -8.37 10.63
N GLU A 34 6.56 -7.98 10.43
CA GLU A 34 7.67 -8.92 10.36
C GLU A 34 7.85 -9.73 11.63
N SER A 35 7.69 -9.11 12.78
CA SER A 35 7.94 -9.80 14.05
C SER A 35 6.72 -9.95 14.95
N ASP A 36 5.69 -9.15 14.76
CA ASP A 36 4.52 -9.18 15.64
C ASP A 36 3.30 -9.78 14.96
N PRO A 37 2.39 -10.35 15.72
CA PRO A 37 1.14 -10.90 15.14
C PRO A 37 0.15 -9.77 14.87
N VAL A 38 0.48 -8.96 13.87
CA VAL A 38 -0.28 -7.79 13.48
C VAL A 38 -0.41 -7.79 11.96
N TRP A 39 -1.62 -7.60 11.47
CA TRP A 39 -1.93 -7.59 10.04
C TRP A 39 -2.68 -6.33 9.68
N ILE A 40 -2.30 -5.72 8.58
CA ILE A 40 -2.98 -4.53 8.08
C ILE A 40 -3.41 -4.75 6.64
N GLU A 41 -4.38 -3.98 6.21
CA GLU A 41 -4.75 -3.93 4.81
C GLU A 41 -4.42 -2.55 4.28
N MET A 42 -3.60 -2.48 3.25
CA MET A 42 -3.32 -1.22 2.60
C MET A 42 -4.39 -0.96 1.56
N GLN A 43 -4.96 0.22 1.62
CA GLN A 43 -6.03 0.66 0.74
C GLN A 43 -5.60 1.96 0.07
N PRO A 44 -4.71 1.88 -0.92
CA PRO A 44 -4.13 3.08 -1.53
C PRO A 44 -5.16 4.00 -2.16
N GLU A 45 -6.23 3.46 -2.70
CA GLU A 45 -7.27 4.28 -3.30
C GLU A 45 -7.93 5.20 -2.28
N ALA A 46 -8.01 4.76 -1.04
CA ALA A 46 -8.56 5.57 0.04
C ALA A 46 -7.46 6.33 0.79
N GLY A 47 -6.21 6.15 0.38
CA GLY A 47 -5.09 6.83 1.01
C GLY A 47 -4.82 6.38 2.43
N GLN A 48 -5.07 5.09 2.72
CA GLN A 48 -5.00 4.63 4.10
C GLN A 48 -4.56 3.18 4.24
N GLY A 49 -4.24 2.80 5.46
CA GLY A 49 -4.00 1.42 5.85
C GLY A 49 -4.76 1.14 7.13
N VAL A 50 -5.42 -0.01 7.18
CA VAL A 50 -6.36 -0.35 8.26
C VAL A 50 -5.88 -1.56 9.02
N MET A 51 -5.99 -1.52 10.34
CA MET A 51 -5.65 -2.66 11.19
C MET A 51 -6.72 -3.73 11.03
N ILE A 52 -6.34 -4.90 10.51
CA ILE A 52 -7.28 -5.99 10.28
C ILE A 52 -7.24 -7.00 11.42
N ARG A 53 -6.05 -7.24 11.95
CA ARG A 53 -5.90 -8.16 13.07
C ARG A 53 -4.69 -7.74 13.90
N ASN A 54 -4.84 -7.78 15.21
CA ASN A 54 -3.75 -7.45 16.12
C ASN A 54 -3.92 -8.30 17.37
N ASP A 55 -3.08 -9.30 17.53
CA ASP A 55 -3.20 -10.23 18.64
C ASP A 55 -2.63 -9.68 19.95
N ILE A 56 -1.93 -8.54 19.85
CA ILE A 56 -1.40 -7.87 21.04
C ILE A 56 -2.42 -6.84 21.55
N ARG A 57 -3.03 -6.13 20.62
CA ARG A 57 -3.99 -5.07 20.95
C ARG A 57 -5.24 -5.25 20.10
N SER A 58 -6.09 -6.18 20.50
CA SER A 58 -7.30 -6.46 19.76
C SER A 58 -8.28 -5.29 19.74
N ASP A 59 -8.11 -4.33 20.64
CA ASP A 59 -8.94 -3.12 20.66
C ASP A 59 -8.61 -2.19 19.49
N ARG A 60 -7.58 -2.49 18.70
CA ARG A 60 -7.19 -1.65 17.58
C ARG A 60 -7.70 -2.12 16.23
N LEU A 61 -8.61 -3.07 16.21
CA LEU A 61 -9.18 -3.53 14.95
C LEU A 61 -9.96 -2.37 14.29
N GLY A 62 -9.76 -2.20 13.00
CA GLY A 62 -10.39 -1.12 12.27
C GLY A 62 -9.69 0.22 12.39
N PHE A 63 -8.63 0.28 13.19
CA PHE A 63 -7.90 1.51 13.41
C PHE A 63 -7.09 1.88 12.17
N LEU A 64 -7.04 3.16 11.84
CA LEU A 64 -6.26 3.61 10.69
C LEU A 64 -4.80 3.75 11.11
N VAL A 65 -4.00 2.80 10.69
CA VAL A 65 -2.57 2.81 10.98
C VAL A 65 -1.85 3.79 10.07
N VAL A 66 -2.33 3.92 8.85
CA VAL A 66 -1.75 4.79 7.83
C VAL A 66 -2.82 5.73 7.33
N THR A 67 -2.49 7.01 7.23
CA THR A 67 -3.37 8.02 6.64
C THR A 67 -2.56 8.90 5.72
N ASP A 68 -3.25 9.68 4.89
CA ASP A 68 -2.60 10.64 3.98
C ASP A 68 -1.53 10.01 3.10
N LEU A 69 -1.83 8.82 2.59
CA LEU A 69 -0.90 8.11 1.73
C LEU A 69 -0.88 8.75 0.35
N GLU A 70 0.30 9.15 -0.08
CA GLU A 70 0.48 9.79 -1.37
C GLU A 70 1.72 9.24 -2.05
N ALA A 71 1.66 9.05 -3.36
CA ALA A 71 2.80 8.60 -4.13
C ALA A 71 3.88 9.69 -4.12
N SER A 72 5.13 9.27 -4.03
CA SER A 72 6.25 10.21 -4.11
C SER A 72 6.78 10.23 -5.54
N ASP A 73 7.86 10.98 -5.75
CA ASP A 73 8.48 11.05 -7.07
C ASP A 73 9.14 9.74 -7.46
N ASP A 74 9.54 8.94 -6.49
CA ASP A 74 10.11 7.64 -6.76
C ASP A 74 9.01 6.62 -6.95
N PRO A 75 9.12 5.75 -7.95
CA PRO A 75 8.03 4.84 -8.29
C PRO A 75 7.65 3.82 -7.23
N ASN A 76 8.56 3.48 -6.35
CA ASN A 76 8.28 2.49 -5.31
C ASN A 76 8.21 3.10 -3.92
N GLU A 77 7.94 4.40 -3.85
CA GLU A 77 7.92 5.09 -2.57
C GLU A 77 6.69 5.98 -2.43
N TRP A 78 6.24 6.11 -1.21
CA TRP A 78 5.08 6.91 -0.85
C TRP A 78 5.38 7.68 0.42
N SER A 79 4.68 8.77 0.63
CA SER A 79 4.69 9.47 1.92
C SER A 79 3.37 9.24 2.60
N ALA A 80 3.36 9.32 3.92
CA ALA A 80 2.14 9.07 4.68
C ALA A 80 2.30 9.58 6.11
N GLN A 81 1.19 9.52 6.85
CA GLN A 81 1.22 9.65 8.30
C GLN A 81 0.99 8.25 8.85
N VAL A 82 1.83 7.81 9.76
CA VAL A 82 1.73 6.48 10.34
C VAL A 82 1.62 6.60 11.85
N PHE A 83 0.72 5.83 12.44
CA PHE A 83 0.53 5.87 13.88
C PHE A 83 1.73 5.23 14.59
N ALA A 84 2.42 6.04 15.37
CA ALA A 84 3.55 5.58 16.16
C ALA A 84 3.01 5.15 17.52
N ALA A 85 2.83 3.86 17.70
CA ALA A 85 2.16 3.32 18.88
C ALA A 85 2.82 3.76 20.20
N ARG A 86 4.14 3.80 20.21
CA ARG A 86 4.86 4.20 21.43
C ARG A 86 4.64 5.64 21.80
N LEU A 87 4.35 6.48 20.81
CA LEU A 87 4.14 7.90 21.05
C LEU A 87 2.68 8.27 21.17
N GLY A 88 1.79 7.36 20.74
CA GLY A 88 0.37 7.62 20.75
C GLY A 88 -0.07 8.68 19.75
N GLU A 89 0.68 8.88 18.69
CA GLU A 89 0.34 9.90 17.70
C GLU A 89 0.85 9.52 16.33
N TYR A 90 0.31 10.20 15.31
CA TYR A 90 0.74 9.98 13.94
C TYR A 90 2.04 10.74 13.69
N ARG A 91 2.90 10.13 12.91
CA ARG A 91 4.17 10.72 12.51
C ARG A 91 4.35 10.57 11.01
N LYS A 92 5.03 11.54 10.43
CA LYS A 92 5.35 11.50 9.02
C LYS A 92 6.25 10.29 8.76
N ALA A 93 5.97 9.59 7.69
CA ALA A 93 6.71 8.39 7.34
C ALA A 93 6.88 8.27 5.85
N GLU A 94 7.91 7.52 5.46
CA GLU A 94 8.08 7.11 4.08
C GLU A 94 7.75 5.64 4.02
N ILE A 95 7.08 5.23 2.96
CA ILE A 95 6.71 3.84 2.75
C ILE A 95 7.36 3.41 1.44
N ALA A 96 8.06 2.30 1.46
CA ALA A 96 8.75 1.80 0.28
C ALA A 96 8.47 0.33 0.07
N LEU A 97 8.34 -0.07 -1.20
CA LEU A 97 8.32 -1.47 -1.57
C LEU A 97 9.75 -1.84 -1.90
N SER A 98 10.38 -2.65 -1.06
CA SER A 98 11.74 -3.08 -1.31
C SER A 98 11.76 -4.34 -2.17
N ALA A 99 10.63 -5.03 -2.26
CA ALA A 99 10.42 -6.18 -3.13
C ALA A 99 8.91 -6.34 -3.28
N ASP A 100 8.47 -7.21 -4.17
CA ASP A 100 7.02 -7.41 -4.40
C ASP A 100 6.28 -7.79 -3.13
N ASP A 101 6.97 -8.48 -2.22
CA ASP A 101 6.34 -8.97 -1.01
C ASP A 101 6.86 -8.30 0.26
N ARG A 102 7.56 -7.19 0.13
CA ARG A 102 8.15 -6.53 1.31
C ARG A 102 7.94 -5.03 1.27
N MET A 103 7.35 -4.52 2.31
CA MET A 103 7.05 -3.11 2.47
C MET A 103 7.73 -2.61 3.73
N VAL A 104 8.33 -1.42 3.66
CA VAL A 104 9.05 -0.84 4.78
C VAL A 104 8.49 0.53 5.10
N PHE A 105 8.12 0.73 6.35
CA PHE A 105 7.74 2.05 6.86
C PHE A 105 8.96 2.63 7.56
N THR A 106 9.35 3.85 7.22
CA THR A 106 10.44 4.52 7.91
C THR A 106 9.88 5.79 8.54
N LEU A 107 9.89 5.82 9.87
CA LEU A 107 9.38 6.95 10.64
C LEU A 107 10.54 7.75 11.18
N LYS A 108 10.38 9.06 11.18
CA LYS A 108 11.35 9.93 11.82
C LYS A 108 10.85 10.28 13.21
N VAL A 109 11.67 9.99 14.21
CA VAL A 109 11.34 10.28 15.59
C VAL A 109 12.52 11.05 16.15
N GLY A 110 12.40 12.38 16.16
CA GLY A 110 13.52 13.24 16.54
C GLY A 110 14.68 13.07 15.57
N PHE A 111 15.83 12.71 16.09
CA PHE A 111 17.01 12.47 15.26
C PHE A 111 17.06 11.06 14.72
N MET A 112 16.18 10.20 15.19
CA MET A 112 16.27 8.79 14.88
C MET A 112 15.30 8.41 13.79
N ARG A 113 15.66 7.38 13.05
CA ARG A 113 14.76 6.77 12.09
C ARG A 113 14.45 5.39 12.59
N ARG A 114 13.19 5.02 12.52
CA ARG A 114 12.76 3.69 12.87
C ARG A 114 12.10 3.07 11.68
N SER A 115 12.48 1.84 11.39
CA SER A 115 11.91 1.10 10.28
C SER A 115 11.08 -0.05 10.78
N VAL A 116 9.95 -0.27 10.13
CA VAL A 116 9.06 -1.38 10.42
C VAL A 116 8.84 -2.09 9.10
N GLU A 117 9.10 -3.38 9.09
CA GLU A 117 8.95 -4.17 7.86
C GLU A 117 7.70 -5.01 7.89
N TRP A 118 7.10 -5.15 6.73
CA TRP A 118 5.85 -5.89 6.53
C TRP A 118 6.04 -6.87 5.38
N ARG A 119 5.47 -8.03 5.53
CA ARG A 119 5.50 -9.06 4.50
C ARG A 119 4.12 -9.22 3.90
N ARG A 120 4.04 -9.28 2.59
CA ARG A 120 2.76 -9.46 1.91
C ARG A 120 2.21 -10.86 2.19
N VAL A 121 0.93 -10.92 2.49
CA VAL A 121 0.24 -12.20 2.65
C VAL A 121 -1.01 -12.18 1.79
N LEU A 122 -1.46 -13.37 1.39
CA LEU A 122 -2.63 -13.47 0.52
C LEU A 122 -3.92 -13.25 1.31
N GLU A 123 -3.90 -13.62 2.56
CA GLU A 123 -5.07 -13.45 3.42
C GLU A 123 -4.63 -13.36 4.87
N VAL A 124 -5.52 -12.83 5.68
CA VAL A 124 -5.27 -12.73 7.10
C VAL A 124 -5.75 -14.02 7.76
N PRO A 125 -4.89 -14.71 8.51
CA PRO A 125 -5.28 -15.97 9.14
C PRO A 125 -6.41 -15.76 10.13
N THR A 126 -7.29 -16.75 10.25
CA THR A 126 -8.29 -16.73 11.29
C THR A 126 -7.61 -16.98 12.63
N ALA A 127 -8.12 -16.32 13.66
CA ALA A 127 -7.56 -16.54 14.99
C ALA A 127 -7.79 -17.98 15.43
N PRO A 128 -6.85 -18.58 16.16
CA PRO A 128 -7.00 -19.96 16.56
C PRO A 128 -8.27 -20.25 17.33
N ASN A 129 -8.82 -19.26 18.00
CA ASN A 129 -10.01 -19.45 18.80
C ASN A 129 -11.31 -19.25 18.05
N ASP A 130 -11.22 -18.98 16.76
CA ASP A 130 -12.42 -18.75 15.97
C ASP A 130 -12.99 -20.06 15.43
N ALA A 131 -12.37 -21.13 15.74
CA ALA A 131 -12.80 -22.43 15.23
C ALA A 131 -14.04 -22.93 15.94
#